data_9df63ae39198039dbf57b1aea50abf1a
#
_entry.id   9df63ae39198039dbf57b1aea50abf1a
#
_cell.length_a   1.000
_cell.length_b   1.000
_cell.length_c   1.000
_cell.angle_alpha   90.00
_cell.angle_beta   90.00
_cell.angle_gamma   90.00
#
_symmetry.space_group_name_H-M   'P 1'
#
loop_
_entity.id
_entity.type
_entity.pdbx_description
1 polymer ?
#
loop_
_entity_poly.entity_id
_entity_poly.type
_entity_poly.pdbx_seq_one_letter_code
_entity_poly.pdbx_strand_id
1 'polypeptide(L)'
;MTIDSSATGSVPAALPYSLEAWGWDDRWAAAFVALAADDRSPARVIAQHRGSWLLAGENGEWSASLTGRLRYAAGDGELPAVGDWVGCVRPAGGGGAARIDSVLPRRSAFVRRAAGSWVGAQTVAANVDTLFVTTSLNADLNPRRLERYVAMARESGADPVVLLTKEDLVEDGTALVARLANELRVPVVALSSRTGAGVEAVRPWLVRGRTIALVGSSGVGKSTLLNRLAGKELMETREVREDDGRGRHTTTHRELFRLPGGALMLDTPGVREIGLWDADQGLADTFTEILELADRCRFRDCGHRHEPGCAVRAAIRAGDLDEARLLSFRRLGEELAEQPSEAERREAKRQFFKSIEVAAHARAKRKDSGWQDR
;
A
#
# COMPACT_ATOMS: atom_id res chain seq x y z
N MET A 1 -22.21 -16.90 52.19
CA MET A 1 -22.45 -16.63 50.75
C MET A 1 -21.13 -16.18 50.15
N THR A 2 -20.37 -17.16 49.69
CA THR A 2 -18.98 -17.01 49.23
C THR A 2 -19.03 -16.69 47.72
N ILE A 3 -18.47 -15.56 47.34
CA ILE A 3 -18.38 -15.15 45.94
C ILE A 3 -17.14 -15.81 45.34
N ASP A 4 -17.38 -16.74 44.43
CA ASP A 4 -16.33 -17.44 43.67
C ASP A 4 -15.78 -16.51 42.62
N SER A 5 -14.51 -16.11 42.78
CA SER A 5 -13.75 -15.22 41.92
C SER A 5 -12.73 -16.04 41.13
N SER A 6 -13.17 -16.72 40.07
CA SER A 6 -12.25 -17.41 39.16
C SER A 6 -12.70 -17.27 37.70
N ALA A 7 -12.62 -16.03 37.18
CA ALA A 7 -12.56 -15.80 35.73
C ALA A 7 -11.11 -15.47 35.36
N THR A 8 -10.25 -16.49 35.31
CA THR A 8 -8.94 -16.41 34.67
C THR A 8 -9.19 -16.36 33.18
N GLY A 9 -9.23 -15.13 32.62
CA GLY A 9 -9.16 -14.90 31.18
C GLY A 9 -7.85 -15.50 30.64
N SER A 10 -7.97 -16.60 29.92
CA SER A 10 -6.83 -17.20 29.20
C SER A 10 -6.26 -16.18 28.23
N VAL A 11 -5.02 -15.75 28.47
CA VAL A 11 -4.22 -15.03 27.49
C VAL A 11 -4.18 -15.92 26.24
N PRO A 12 -4.63 -15.43 25.06
CA PRO A 12 -4.59 -16.25 23.86
C PRO A 12 -3.13 -16.66 23.61
N ALA A 13 -2.92 -17.97 23.43
CA ALA A 13 -1.61 -18.53 23.15
C ALA A 13 -0.97 -17.77 21.97
N ALA A 14 0.26 -17.32 22.14
CA ALA A 14 1.01 -16.67 21.06
C ALA A 14 0.94 -17.56 19.81
N LEU A 15 0.47 -16.98 18.70
CA LEU A 15 0.38 -17.72 17.43
C LEU A 15 1.79 -18.20 17.05
N PRO A 16 1.96 -19.47 16.66
CA PRO A 16 3.27 -20.02 16.35
C PRO A 16 3.98 -19.19 15.27
N TYR A 17 5.30 -19.10 15.38
CA TYR A 17 6.13 -18.55 14.32
C TYR A 17 6.25 -19.61 13.21
N SER A 18 5.30 -19.60 12.29
CA SER A 18 5.34 -20.40 11.07
C SER A 18 5.15 -19.51 9.85
N LEU A 19 5.62 -19.94 8.71
CA LEU A 19 5.47 -19.19 7.46
C LEU A 19 3.99 -18.96 7.12
N GLU A 20 3.11 -19.94 7.37
CA GLU A 20 1.66 -19.85 7.13
C GLU A 20 1.02 -18.74 7.99
N ALA A 21 1.53 -18.51 9.18
CA ALA A 21 1.05 -17.44 10.05
C ALA A 21 1.35 -16.04 9.47
N TRP A 22 2.29 -15.95 8.54
CA TRP A 22 2.65 -14.76 7.78
C TRP A 22 2.11 -14.77 6.34
N GLY A 23 1.23 -15.73 6.00
CA GLY A 23 0.55 -15.79 4.71
C GLY A 23 1.30 -16.55 3.64
N TRP A 24 2.20 -17.48 4.03
CA TRP A 24 2.81 -18.42 3.10
C TRP A 24 1.79 -19.42 2.57
N ASP A 25 1.84 -19.71 1.29
CA ASP A 25 0.99 -20.68 0.61
C ASP A 25 1.75 -21.42 -0.50
N ASP A 26 1.08 -22.37 -1.17
CA ASP A 26 1.66 -23.20 -2.22
C ASP A 26 2.25 -22.39 -3.38
N ARG A 27 1.68 -21.23 -3.70
CA ARG A 27 2.20 -20.33 -4.73
C ARG A 27 3.56 -19.76 -4.34
N TRP A 28 3.72 -19.35 -3.07
CA TRP A 28 5.00 -18.87 -2.56
C TRP A 28 6.03 -20.01 -2.49
N ALA A 29 5.59 -21.22 -2.09
CA ALA A 29 6.43 -22.40 -2.07
C ALA A 29 6.97 -22.72 -3.49
N ALA A 30 6.10 -22.72 -4.50
CA ALA A 30 6.50 -22.93 -5.88
C ALA A 30 7.46 -21.84 -6.40
N ALA A 31 7.17 -20.56 -6.10
CA ALA A 31 8.04 -19.46 -6.48
C ALA A 31 9.42 -19.53 -5.80
N PHE A 32 9.46 -19.98 -4.54
CA PHE A 32 10.71 -20.14 -3.81
C PHE A 32 11.57 -21.30 -4.35
N VAL A 33 10.96 -22.44 -4.66
CA VAL A 33 11.64 -23.59 -5.29
C VAL A 33 12.28 -23.18 -6.63
N ALA A 34 11.61 -22.30 -7.39
CA ALA A 34 12.15 -21.81 -8.66
C ALA A 34 13.42 -20.98 -8.52
N LEU A 35 13.76 -20.50 -7.31
CA LEU A 35 15.03 -19.80 -7.05
C LEU A 35 16.25 -20.73 -7.03
N ALA A 36 16.04 -22.07 -6.99
CA ALA A 36 17.02 -23.14 -7.12
C ALA A 36 18.31 -22.95 -6.28
N ALA A 37 18.18 -22.67 -4.98
CA ALA A 37 19.33 -22.54 -4.08
C ALA A 37 19.06 -23.17 -2.70
N ASP A 38 19.83 -24.20 -2.39
CA ASP A 38 19.65 -25.08 -1.23
C ASP A 38 20.01 -24.44 0.12
N ASP A 39 20.76 -23.33 0.12
CA ASP A 39 21.23 -22.64 1.33
C ASP A 39 20.33 -21.50 1.79
N ARG A 40 19.19 -21.27 1.11
CA ARG A 40 18.26 -20.18 1.41
C ARG A 40 17.10 -20.63 2.28
N SER A 41 16.62 -19.69 3.08
CA SER A 41 15.37 -19.82 3.83
C SER A 41 14.38 -18.75 3.35
N PRO A 42 13.09 -19.11 3.19
CA PRO A 42 12.05 -18.13 2.91
C PRO A 42 11.76 -17.30 4.16
N ALA A 43 11.51 -16.01 3.97
CA ALA A 43 11.09 -15.12 5.04
C ALA A 43 10.23 -13.97 4.51
N ARG A 44 9.35 -13.43 5.35
CA ARG A 44 8.56 -12.25 5.02
C ARG A 44 9.20 -11.00 5.60
N VAL A 45 9.28 -9.93 4.82
CA VAL A 45 9.71 -8.62 5.29
C VAL A 45 8.58 -8.01 6.12
N ILE A 46 8.80 -7.84 7.43
CA ILE A 46 7.80 -7.30 8.35
C ILE A 46 8.07 -5.86 8.76
N ALA A 47 9.32 -5.40 8.69
CA ALA A 47 9.65 -3.98 8.87
C ALA A 47 10.86 -3.57 8.03
N GLN A 48 10.94 -2.28 7.71
CA GLN A 48 12.05 -1.70 6.98
C GLN A 48 12.60 -0.48 7.71
N HIS A 49 13.90 -0.48 7.96
CA HIS A 49 14.67 0.62 8.52
C HIS A 49 15.68 1.14 7.49
N ARG A 50 16.44 2.21 7.83
CA ARG A 50 17.49 2.72 6.95
C ARG A 50 18.59 1.67 6.77
N GLY A 51 18.57 0.98 5.61
CA GLY A 51 19.62 0.01 5.23
C GLY A 51 19.50 -1.37 5.87
N SER A 52 18.45 -1.65 6.64
CA SER A 52 18.18 -2.93 7.25
C SER A 52 16.70 -3.30 7.18
N TRP A 53 16.42 -4.59 7.27
CA TRP A 53 15.07 -5.15 7.24
C TRP A 53 14.89 -6.06 8.45
N LEU A 54 13.66 -6.13 8.96
CA LEU A 54 13.24 -7.16 9.90
C LEU A 54 12.45 -8.20 9.12
N LEU A 55 12.84 -9.44 9.27
CA LEU A 55 12.25 -10.59 8.60
C LEU A 55 11.54 -11.47 9.62
N ALA A 56 10.40 -12.03 9.23
CA ALA A 56 9.72 -13.11 9.94
C ALA A 56 9.74 -14.38 9.10
N GLY A 57 10.08 -15.49 9.71
CA GLY A 57 10.14 -16.78 9.05
C GLY A 57 9.89 -17.92 10.01
N GLU A 58 10.32 -19.13 9.62
CA GLU A 58 10.22 -20.29 10.47
C GLU A 58 11.00 -20.06 11.76
N ASN A 59 10.35 -20.25 12.88
CA ASN A 59 10.93 -20.15 14.25
C ASN A 59 11.40 -18.75 14.70
N GLY A 60 10.89 -17.65 14.15
CA GLY A 60 11.11 -16.32 14.73
C GLY A 60 11.34 -15.17 13.77
N GLU A 61 11.88 -14.09 14.31
CA GLU A 61 12.21 -12.85 13.62
C GLU A 61 13.70 -12.57 13.71
N TRP A 62 14.26 -11.98 12.66
CA TRP A 62 15.67 -11.61 12.63
C TRP A 62 15.94 -10.41 11.72
N SER A 63 16.97 -9.66 12.07
CA SER A 63 17.46 -8.57 11.25
C SER A 63 18.15 -9.09 9.98
N ALA A 64 18.04 -8.32 8.89
CA ALA A 64 18.66 -8.66 7.62
C ALA A 64 19.24 -7.43 6.91
N SER A 65 20.20 -7.68 6.03
CA SER A 65 20.76 -6.71 5.09
C SER A 65 20.80 -7.29 3.67
N LEU A 66 20.95 -6.45 2.65
CA LEU A 66 21.05 -6.93 1.26
C LEU A 66 22.42 -7.52 0.97
N THR A 67 22.46 -8.53 0.09
CA THR A 67 23.70 -8.90 -0.60
C THR A 67 24.12 -7.78 -1.54
N GLY A 68 25.43 -7.67 -1.80
CA GLY A 68 25.96 -6.73 -2.80
C GLY A 68 25.34 -6.99 -4.19
N ARG A 69 25.20 -8.28 -4.57
CA ARG A 69 24.56 -8.69 -5.83
C ARG A 69 23.15 -8.14 -5.97
N LEU A 70 22.27 -8.33 -4.98
CA LEU A 70 20.90 -7.85 -5.03
C LEU A 70 20.84 -6.32 -5.09
N ARG A 71 21.69 -5.64 -4.33
CA ARG A 71 21.77 -4.17 -4.33
C ARG A 71 22.14 -3.59 -5.71
N TYR A 72 23.03 -4.27 -6.44
CA TYR A 72 23.50 -3.81 -7.76
C TYR A 72 22.58 -4.25 -8.89
N ALA A 73 21.97 -5.44 -8.80
CA ALA A 73 21.13 -6.00 -9.85
C ALA A 73 19.70 -5.47 -9.82
N ALA A 74 19.22 -5.04 -8.65
CA ALA A 74 17.84 -4.60 -8.49
C ALA A 74 17.53 -3.35 -9.34
N GLY A 75 16.47 -3.45 -10.11
CA GLY A 75 15.87 -2.35 -10.85
C GLY A 75 15.16 -1.34 -9.92
N ASP A 76 14.52 -0.35 -10.52
CA ASP A 76 13.67 0.59 -9.81
C ASP A 76 12.47 -0.13 -9.22
N GLY A 77 12.24 0.05 -7.91
CA GLY A 77 11.15 -0.62 -7.21
C GLY A 77 11.37 -2.10 -6.87
N GLU A 78 12.48 -2.72 -7.28
CA GLU A 78 12.75 -4.14 -7.06
C GLU A 78 13.41 -4.46 -5.71
N LEU A 79 13.87 -3.45 -4.98
CA LEU A 79 14.38 -3.65 -3.62
C LEU A 79 13.28 -4.15 -2.68
N PRO A 80 13.63 -4.97 -1.66
CA PRO A 80 12.65 -5.49 -0.72
C PRO A 80 11.88 -4.38 -0.01
N ALA A 81 10.57 -4.51 0.01
CA ALA A 81 9.63 -3.64 0.74
C ALA A 81 8.88 -4.44 1.80
N VAL A 82 8.21 -3.76 2.73
CA VAL A 82 7.39 -4.44 3.73
C VAL A 82 6.25 -5.21 3.05
N GLY A 83 6.07 -6.46 3.46
CA GLY A 83 5.14 -7.41 2.86
C GLY A 83 5.76 -8.33 1.80
N ASP A 84 6.99 -8.08 1.33
CA ASP A 84 7.66 -8.98 0.40
C ASP A 84 8.02 -10.33 1.03
N TRP A 85 7.97 -11.38 0.20
CA TRP A 85 8.63 -12.63 0.46
C TRP A 85 10.03 -12.61 -0.16
N VAL A 86 11.01 -13.07 0.59
CA VAL A 86 12.42 -13.02 0.20
C VAL A 86 13.11 -14.38 0.43
N GLY A 87 14.11 -14.68 -0.39
CA GLY A 87 15.11 -15.68 -0.08
C GLY A 87 16.24 -15.02 0.69
N CYS A 88 16.63 -15.63 1.81
CA CYS A 88 17.72 -15.12 2.63
C CYS A 88 18.63 -16.25 3.14
N VAL A 89 19.91 -15.93 3.31
CA VAL A 89 20.89 -16.81 3.93
C VAL A 89 21.11 -16.37 5.37
N ARG A 90 20.97 -17.30 6.32
CA ARG A 90 21.21 -17.08 7.74
C ARG A 90 22.66 -17.47 8.11
N PRO A 91 23.36 -16.68 8.94
CA PRO A 91 24.66 -17.07 9.42
C PRO A 91 24.63 -18.37 10.21
N ALA A 92 25.58 -19.26 9.97
CA ALA A 92 25.74 -20.46 10.79
C ALA A 92 25.99 -20.06 12.27
N GLY A 93 25.30 -20.73 13.21
CA GLY A 93 25.44 -20.45 14.64
C GLY A 93 24.48 -19.40 15.20
N GLY A 94 23.54 -18.86 14.42
CA GLY A 94 22.42 -18.04 14.91
C GLY A 94 22.79 -16.61 15.33
N GLY A 95 24.03 -16.20 15.27
CA GLY A 95 24.49 -14.84 15.54
C GLY A 95 24.70 -14.04 14.25
N GLY A 96 24.16 -12.81 14.19
CA GLY A 96 24.34 -11.90 13.06
C GLY A 96 23.10 -11.70 12.18
N ALA A 97 23.16 -10.67 11.31
CA ALA A 97 22.06 -10.34 10.39
C ALA A 97 22.02 -11.31 9.20
N ALA A 98 20.83 -11.75 8.84
CA ALA A 98 20.62 -12.52 7.60
C ALA A 98 20.96 -11.68 6.36
N ARG A 99 21.19 -12.34 5.24
CA ARG A 99 21.50 -11.67 3.96
C ARG A 99 20.38 -11.97 2.97
N ILE A 100 19.62 -10.96 2.61
CA ILE A 100 18.60 -11.07 1.54
C ILE A 100 19.33 -11.07 0.20
N ASP A 101 19.08 -12.06 -0.62
CA ASP A 101 19.69 -12.21 -1.93
C ASP A 101 18.69 -12.26 -3.08
N SER A 102 17.41 -12.43 -2.79
CA SER A 102 16.32 -12.48 -3.77
C SER A 102 15.00 -11.99 -3.18
N VAL A 103 14.16 -11.42 -4.06
CA VAL A 103 12.76 -11.07 -3.77
C VAL A 103 11.89 -11.95 -4.65
N LEU A 104 10.85 -12.57 -4.05
CA LEU A 104 9.91 -13.40 -4.80
C LEU A 104 8.96 -12.52 -5.63
N PRO A 105 8.39 -13.05 -6.73
CA PRO A 105 7.42 -12.32 -7.55
C PRO A 105 6.25 -11.82 -6.72
N ARG A 106 5.96 -10.53 -6.78
CA ARG A 106 4.89 -9.87 -6.03
C ARG A 106 3.51 -10.20 -6.59
N ARG A 107 2.49 -10.31 -5.72
CA ARG A 107 1.08 -10.36 -6.11
C ARG A 107 0.51 -8.97 -6.30
N SER A 108 0.93 -8.06 -5.43
CA SER A 108 0.58 -6.64 -5.48
C SER A 108 1.77 -5.80 -5.07
N ALA A 109 1.88 -4.57 -5.61
CA ALA A 109 2.95 -3.65 -5.28
C ALA A 109 2.45 -2.20 -5.29
N PHE A 110 2.57 -1.53 -4.18
CA PHE A 110 2.33 -0.09 -4.08
C PHE A 110 3.62 0.65 -4.32
N VAL A 111 3.66 1.40 -5.41
CA VAL A 111 4.85 2.11 -5.88
C VAL A 111 4.64 3.61 -5.75
N ARG A 112 5.67 4.34 -5.34
CA ARG A 112 5.68 5.80 -5.34
C ARG A 112 6.92 6.34 -6.02
N ARG A 113 6.88 7.62 -6.38
CA ARG A 113 8.09 8.35 -6.78
C ARG A 113 9.07 8.38 -5.61
N ALA A 114 10.34 8.05 -5.85
CA ALA A 114 11.37 8.17 -4.83
C ALA A 114 11.53 9.63 -4.41
N ALA A 115 11.71 9.88 -3.12
CA ALA A 115 11.95 11.23 -2.62
C ALA A 115 13.39 11.69 -2.95
N GLY A 116 13.56 12.92 -3.41
CA GLY A 116 14.86 13.54 -3.71
C GLY A 116 15.05 13.86 -5.19
N SER A 117 16.31 14.08 -5.58
CA SER A 117 16.70 14.43 -6.96
C SER A 117 16.66 13.25 -7.94
N TRP A 118 16.43 12.04 -7.45
CA TRP A 118 16.37 10.84 -8.27
C TRP A 118 14.91 10.54 -8.69
N VAL A 119 14.70 10.44 -9.99
CA VAL A 119 13.40 10.11 -10.59
C VAL A 119 13.33 8.59 -10.77
N GLY A 120 13.00 7.86 -9.71
CA GLY A 120 12.87 6.41 -9.74
C GLY A 120 11.62 5.94 -8.99
N ALA A 121 11.23 4.70 -9.24
CA ALA A 121 10.16 4.02 -8.53
C ALA A 121 10.67 3.47 -7.19
N GLN A 122 9.87 3.59 -6.14
CA GLN A 122 10.11 2.95 -4.86
C GLN A 122 8.88 2.15 -4.46
N THR A 123 9.01 0.83 -4.33
CA THR A 123 7.96 0.03 -3.70
C THR A 123 7.91 0.36 -2.22
N VAL A 124 6.73 0.75 -1.74
CA VAL A 124 6.50 1.13 -0.34
C VAL A 124 5.81 0.04 0.45
N ALA A 125 5.05 -0.82 -0.24
CA ALA A 125 4.34 -1.95 0.31
C ALA A 125 4.16 -3.01 -0.78
N ALA A 126 4.16 -4.29 -0.40
CA ALA A 126 3.99 -5.40 -1.33
C ALA A 126 3.06 -6.47 -0.73
N ASN A 127 2.45 -7.25 -1.62
CA ASN A 127 1.63 -8.40 -1.26
C ASN A 127 0.49 -8.06 -0.30
N VAL A 128 -0.14 -6.90 -0.53
CA VAL A 128 -1.40 -6.50 0.10
C VAL A 128 -2.53 -7.15 -0.69
N ASP A 129 -3.38 -7.91 -0.03
CA ASP A 129 -4.53 -8.55 -0.66
C ASP A 129 -5.71 -7.57 -0.76
N THR A 130 -5.97 -6.82 0.32
CA THR A 130 -7.09 -5.87 0.35
C THR A 130 -6.65 -4.48 0.82
N LEU A 131 -7.00 -3.45 0.04
CA LEU A 131 -6.82 -2.07 0.42
C LEU A 131 -8.13 -1.47 0.95
N PHE A 132 -8.20 -1.18 2.23
CA PHE A 132 -9.31 -0.42 2.82
C PHE A 132 -9.14 1.07 2.55
N VAL A 133 -9.93 1.58 1.61
CA VAL A 133 -10.02 3.01 1.27
C VAL A 133 -10.96 3.68 2.26
N THR A 134 -10.41 4.38 3.24
CA THR A 134 -11.15 4.91 4.39
C THR A 134 -11.45 6.39 4.23
N THR A 135 -12.71 6.76 4.31
CA THR A 135 -13.20 8.15 4.40
C THR A 135 -14.28 8.25 5.46
N SER A 136 -14.62 9.45 5.92
CA SER A 136 -15.68 9.63 6.93
C SER A 136 -16.96 10.17 6.32
N LEU A 137 -18.11 9.73 6.88
CA LEU A 137 -19.46 10.18 6.52
C LEU A 137 -19.74 11.58 7.05
N ASN A 138 -18.89 12.55 6.71
CA ASN A 138 -19.03 13.97 7.03
C ASN A 138 -18.49 14.83 5.89
N ALA A 139 -18.12 16.07 6.16
CA ALA A 139 -17.56 17.00 5.17
C ALA A 139 -16.27 16.49 4.48
N ASP A 140 -15.61 15.43 4.98
CA ASP A 140 -14.43 14.82 4.34
C ASP A 140 -14.78 13.87 3.18
N LEU A 141 -16.05 13.52 3.00
CA LEU A 141 -16.46 12.65 1.90
C LEU A 141 -16.20 13.30 0.55
N ASN A 142 -15.29 12.73 -0.21
CA ASN A 142 -14.93 13.19 -1.54
C ASN A 142 -14.91 11.99 -2.52
N PRO A 143 -15.95 11.80 -3.36
CA PRO A 143 -16.02 10.69 -4.31
C PRO A 143 -14.82 10.63 -5.26
N ARG A 144 -14.28 11.79 -5.70
CA ARG A 144 -13.14 11.84 -6.63
C ARG A 144 -11.85 11.34 -5.99
N ARG A 145 -11.68 11.57 -4.69
CA ARG A 145 -10.58 10.98 -3.93
C ARG A 145 -10.74 9.47 -3.77
N LEU A 146 -11.97 8.97 -3.61
CA LEU A 146 -12.25 7.54 -3.58
C LEU A 146 -11.92 6.87 -4.92
N GLU A 147 -12.35 7.44 -6.06
CA GLU A 147 -12.01 6.97 -7.40
C GLU A 147 -10.50 6.82 -7.59
N ARG A 148 -9.73 7.83 -7.16
CA ARG A 148 -8.26 7.80 -7.21
C ARG A 148 -7.67 6.63 -6.41
N TYR A 149 -8.13 6.43 -5.16
CA TYR A 149 -7.62 5.33 -4.34
C TYR A 149 -8.06 3.96 -4.86
N VAL A 150 -9.26 3.85 -5.42
CA VAL A 150 -9.75 2.62 -6.05
C VAL A 150 -8.91 2.27 -7.28
N ALA A 151 -8.62 3.24 -8.15
CA ALA A 151 -7.75 3.05 -9.31
C ALA A 151 -6.34 2.62 -8.89
N MET A 152 -5.77 3.27 -7.87
CA MET A 152 -4.46 2.92 -7.32
C MET A 152 -4.44 1.49 -6.73
N ALA A 153 -5.49 1.07 -6.04
CA ALA A 153 -5.59 -0.28 -5.48
C ALA A 153 -5.60 -1.33 -6.58
N ARG A 154 -6.45 -1.15 -7.60
CA ARG A 154 -6.55 -2.05 -8.76
C ARG A 154 -5.23 -2.17 -9.50
N GLU A 155 -4.61 -1.03 -9.80
CA GLU A 155 -3.29 -1.01 -10.44
C GLU A 155 -2.22 -1.74 -9.64
N SER A 156 -2.23 -1.58 -8.32
CA SER A 156 -1.29 -2.29 -7.46
C SER A 156 -1.51 -3.80 -7.40
N GLY A 157 -2.65 -4.32 -7.89
CA GLY A 157 -3.06 -5.72 -7.77
C GLY A 157 -3.77 -6.05 -6.46
N ALA A 158 -4.17 -5.05 -5.66
CA ALA A 158 -4.94 -5.25 -4.43
C ALA A 158 -6.43 -5.01 -4.65
N ASP A 159 -7.28 -5.76 -3.94
CA ASP A 159 -8.73 -5.60 -3.99
C ASP A 159 -9.15 -4.36 -3.17
N PRO A 160 -9.78 -3.34 -3.77
CA PRO A 160 -10.27 -2.17 -3.04
C PRO A 160 -11.58 -2.46 -2.30
N VAL A 161 -11.68 -1.99 -1.07
CA VAL A 161 -12.91 -1.94 -0.27
C VAL A 161 -13.02 -0.55 0.35
N VAL A 162 -14.14 0.13 0.14
CA VAL A 162 -14.37 1.46 0.72
C VAL A 162 -14.98 1.34 2.10
N LEU A 163 -14.37 2.00 3.08
CA LEU A 163 -14.88 2.10 4.44
C LEU A 163 -15.36 3.53 4.72
N LEU A 164 -16.66 3.67 4.97
CA LEU A 164 -17.28 4.93 5.37
C LEU A 164 -17.37 4.95 6.89
N THR A 165 -16.45 5.64 7.53
CA THR A 165 -16.37 5.73 8.99
C THR A 165 -17.27 6.83 9.56
N LYS A 166 -17.39 6.87 10.90
CA LYS A 166 -18.21 7.85 11.62
C LYS A 166 -19.70 7.76 11.27
N GLU A 167 -20.20 6.55 11.00
CA GLU A 167 -21.61 6.28 10.76
C GLU A 167 -22.52 6.80 11.89
N ASP A 168 -21.97 6.84 13.12
CA ASP A 168 -22.64 7.39 14.30
C ASP A 168 -22.94 8.90 14.25
N LEU A 169 -22.45 9.61 13.24
CA LEU A 169 -22.70 11.03 13.03
C LEU A 169 -23.78 11.33 11.94
N VAL A 170 -24.37 10.30 11.34
CA VAL A 170 -25.39 10.44 10.30
C VAL A 170 -26.62 9.59 10.68
N GLU A 171 -27.82 10.06 10.33
CA GLU A 171 -29.07 9.36 10.64
C GLU A 171 -29.26 8.12 9.76
N ASP A 172 -28.98 8.23 8.47
CA ASP A 172 -29.03 7.12 7.51
C ASP A 172 -28.01 7.29 6.38
N GLY A 173 -27.05 6.38 6.33
CA GLY A 173 -26.04 6.31 5.28
C GLY A 173 -26.35 5.32 4.16
N THR A 174 -27.45 4.55 4.23
CA THR A 174 -27.72 3.40 3.36
C THR A 174 -27.79 3.76 1.88
N ALA A 175 -28.52 4.84 1.53
CA ALA A 175 -28.61 5.30 0.15
C ALA A 175 -27.26 5.73 -0.43
N LEU A 176 -26.42 6.35 0.38
CA LEU A 176 -25.06 6.77 0.00
C LEU A 176 -24.14 5.56 -0.20
N VAL A 177 -24.19 4.55 0.68
CA VAL A 177 -23.47 3.28 0.54
C VAL A 177 -23.82 2.62 -0.78
N ALA A 178 -25.12 2.45 -1.08
CA ALA A 178 -25.58 1.83 -2.31
C ALA A 178 -25.13 2.60 -3.56
N ARG A 179 -25.23 3.94 -3.54
CA ARG A 179 -24.79 4.79 -4.64
C ARG A 179 -23.29 4.64 -4.89
N LEU A 180 -22.46 4.76 -3.87
CA LEU A 180 -21.00 4.64 -4.00
C LEU A 180 -20.57 3.23 -4.43
N ALA A 181 -21.23 2.19 -3.96
CA ALA A 181 -20.96 0.82 -4.38
C ALA A 181 -21.23 0.63 -5.89
N ASN A 182 -22.30 1.20 -6.41
CA ASN A 182 -22.62 1.17 -7.84
C ASN A 182 -21.64 2.02 -8.67
N GLU A 183 -21.35 3.25 -8.23
CA GLU A 183 -20.45 4.17 -8.94
C GLU A 183 -19.02 3.65 -9.02
N LEU A 184 -18.49 3.11 -7.91
CA LEU A 184 -17.08 2.67 -7.81
C LEU A 184 -16.90 1.19 -8.21
N ARG A 185 -18.01 0.42 -8.28
CA ARG A 185 -18.02 -1.04 -8.53
C ARG A 185 -17.09 -1.79 -7.57
N VAL A 186 -17.16 -1.44 -6.29
CA VAL A 186 -16.39 -2.06 -5.19
C VAL A 186 -17.31 -2.21 -3.96
N PRO A 187 -16.98 -3.13 -3.05
CA PRO A 187 -17.66 -3.20 -1.77
C PRO A 187 -17.53 -1.89 -0.99
N VAL A 188 -18.63 -1.42 -0.41
CA VAL A 188 -18.69 -0.24 0.45
C VAL A 188 -19.32 -0.63 1.78
N VAL A 189 -18.65 -0.35 2.88
CA VAL A 189 -19.09 -0.65 4.24
C VAL A 189 -19.15 0.62 5.06
N ALA A 190 -20.31 0.92 5.64
CA ALA A 190 -20.44 1.96 6.65
C ALA A 190 -20.17 1.36 8.04
N LEU A 191 -19.45 2.10 8.87
CA LEU A 191 -19.08 1.69 10.23
C LEU A 191 -18.77 2.86 11.15
N SER A 192 -18.85 2.63 12.45
CA SER A 192 -18.32 3.53 13.46
C SER A 192 -17.16 2.87 14.21
N SER A 193 -15.95 3.35 13.99
CA SER A 193 -14.78 2.89 14.76
C SER A 193 -14.91 3.22 16.25
N ARG A 194 -15.69 4.24 16.63
CA ARG A 194 -15.91 4.67 18.02
C ARG A 194 -16.89 3.76 18.75
N THR A 195 -18.07 3.53 18.20
CA THR A 195 -19.12 2.71 18.84
C THR A 195 -18.92 1.21 18.59
N GLY A 196 -18.33 0.85 17.46
CA GLY A 196 -18.19 -0.54 16.98
C GLY A 196 -19.31 -0.96 16.03
N ALA A 197 -20.33 -0.12 15.81
CA ALA A 197 -21.37 -0.41 14.84
C ALA A 197 -20.76 -0.67 13.44
N GLY A 198 -21.25 -1.65 12.72
CA GLY A 198 -20.83 -2.00 11.36
C GLY A 198 -19.40 -2.63 11.25
N VAL A 199 -18.59 -2.65 12.31
CA VAL A 199 -17.21 -3.17 12.24
C VAL A 199 -17.16 -4.67 11.92
N GLU A 200 -18.17 -5.44 12.32
CA GLU A 200 -18.27 -6.86 11.98
C GLU A 200 -18.39 -7.11 10.47
N ALA A 201 -18.92 -6.15 9.71
CA ALA A 201 -19.05 -6.27 8.26
C ALA A 201 -17.71 -6.30 7.51
N VAL A 202 -16.58 -5.94 8.15
CA VAL A 202 -15.25 -6.06 7.54
C VAL A 202 -14.62 -7.44 7.71
N ARG A 203 -15.21 -8.33 8.50
CA ARG A 203 -14.68 -9.69 8.75
C ARG A 203 -14.40 -10.53 7.49
N PRO A 204 -15.19 -10.47 6.41
CA PRO A 204 -14.90 -11.25 5.20
C PRO A 204 -13.50 -11.02 4.61
N TRP A 205 -12.89 -9.88 4.88
CA TRP A 205 -11.53 -9.55 4.43
C TRP A 205 -10.44 -9.82 5.47
N LEU A 206 -10.82 -10.06 6.74
CA LEU A 206 -9.88 -10.36 7.84
C LEU A 206 -9.56 -11.85 7.92
N VAL A 207 -9.17 -12.44 6.80
CA VAL A 207 -8.87 -13.86 6.71
C VAL A 207 -7.42 -14.13 7.13
N ARG A 208 -7.20 -15.23 7.86
CA ARG A 208 -5.84 -15.66 8.27
C ARG A 208 -4.87 -15.69 7.09
N GLY A 209 -3.70 -15.08 7.28
CA GLY A 209 -2.64 -15.01 6.26
C GLY A 209 -2.87 -13.95 5.18
N ARG A 210 -4.09 -13.39 5.07
CA ARG A 210 -4.34 -12.28 4.14
C ARG A 210 -3.84 -10.97 4.71
N THR A 211 -3.23 -10.16 3.86
CA THR A 211 -2.67 -8.86 4.22
C THR A 211 -3.64 -7.76 3.83
N ILE A 212 -4.00 -6.93 4.79
CA ILE A 212 -4.80 -5.72 4.58
C ILE A 212 -3.96 -4.47 4.83
N ALA A 213 -4.30 -3.37 4.16
CA ALA A 213 -3.75 -2.05 4.41
C ALA A 213 -4.86 -0.99 4.45
N LEU A 214 -4.62 0.13 5.14
CA LEU A 214 -5.58 1.23 5.23
C LEU A 214 -5.00 2.50 4.59
N VAL A 215 -5.80 3.14 3.74
CA VAL A 215 -5.52 4.48 3.19
C VAL A 215 -6.66 5.43 3.49
N GLY A 216 -6.41 6.72 3.44
CA GLY A 216 -7.42 7.76 3.66
C GLY A 216 -6.84 8.98 4.39
N SER A 217 -7.60 10.07 4.46
CA SER A 217 -7.18 11.35 5.05
C SER A 217 -6.83 11.24 6.54
N SER A 218 -6.19 12.26 7.07
CA SER A 218 -5.97 12.37 8.53
C SER A 218 -7.32 12.57 9.22
N GLY A 219 -7.49 12.00 10.40
CA GLY A 219 -8.70 12.18 11.20
C GLY A 219 -9.95 11.41 10.73
N VAL A 220 -9.85 10.56 9.69
CA VAL A 220 -10.99 9.72 9.25
C VAL A 220 -11.24 8.49 10.13
N GLY A 221 -10.43 8.25 11.16
CA GLY A 221 -10.66 7.14 12.10
C GLY A 221 -9.86 5.86 11.83
N LYS A 222 -8.83 5.89 10.97
CA LYS A 222 -7.99 4.71 10.68
C LYS A 222 -7.33 4.10 11.91
N SER A 223 -6.66 4.92 12.72
CA SER A 223 -5.99 4.44 13.96
C SER A 223 -6.99 3.87 14.97
N THR A 224 -8.16 4.49 15.09
CA THR A 224 -9.23 3.99 15.96
C THR A 224 -9.77 2.64 15.46
N LEU A 225 -9.99 2.50 14.14
CA LEU A 225 -10.40 1.23 13.54
C LEU A 225 -9.34 0.15 13.75
N LEU A 226 -8.08 0.49 13.51
CA LEU A 226 -6.96 -0.41 13.68
C LEU A 226 -6.88 -0.95 15.12
N ASN A 227 -6.92 -0.06 16.12
CA ASN A 227 -6.89 -0.43 17.54
C ASN A 227 -8.07 -1.35 17.90
N ARG A 228 -9.25 -1.08 17.35
CA ARG A 228 -10.43 -1.92 17.56
C ARG A 228 -10.25 -3.32 16.93
N LEU A 229 -9.75 -3.41 15.70
CA LEU A 229 -9.48 -4.69 15.05
C LEU A 229 -8.36 -5.48 15.73
N ALA A 230 -7.38 -4.79 16.29
CA ALA A 230 -6.28 -5.40 17.04
C ALA A 230 -6.68 -5.83 18.47
N GLY A 231 -7.79 -5.36 18.99
CA GLY A 231 -8.23 -5.62 20.37
C GLY A 231 -7.34 -4.99 21.45
N LYS A 232 -6.43 -4.07 21.05
CA LYS A 232 -5.50 -3.35 21.94
C LYS A 232 -5.08 -2.02 21.32
N GLU A 233 -4.58 -1.11 22.14
CA GLU A 233 -3.98 0.13 21.65
C GLU A 233 -2.62 -0.14 20.99
N LEU A 234 -2.60 -0.24 19.68
CA LEU A 234 -1.38 -0.32 18.85
C LEU A 234 -0.93 1.06 18.38
N MET A 235 -1.87 1.99 18.22
CA MET A 235 -1.65 3.33 17.69
C MET A 235 -2.18 4.39 18.64
N GLU A 236 -1.42 5.45 18.86
CA GLU A 236 -1.93 6.65 19.53
C GLU A 236 -3.09 7.26 18.74
N THR A 237 -4.28 7.27 19.33
CA THR A 237 -5.42 7.98 18.78
C THR A 237 -5.37 9.43 19.25
N ARG A 238 -5.15 10.36 18.33
CA ARG A 238 -5.31 11.80 18.63
C ARG A 238 -6.72 12.22 18.31
N GLU A 239 -7.41 12.79 19.30
CA GLU A 239 -8.59 13.61 19.03
C GLU A 239 -8.21 14.75 18.09
N VAL A 240 -9.04 14.96 17.06
CA VAL A 240 -8.88 16.07 16.12
C VAL A 240 -9.05 17.37 16.91
N ARG A 241 -7.95 18.02 17.27
CA ARG A 241 -7.99 19.42 17.69
C ARG A 241 -8.26 20.25 16.45
N GLU A 242 -9.33 21.00 16.46
CA GLU A 242 -9.81 21.85 15.34
C GLU A 242 -8.81 22.95 14.92
N ASP A 243 -7.67 23.13 15.59
CA ASP A 243 -6.91 24.39 15.50
C ASP A 243 -5.44 24.27 15.04
N ASP A 244 -4.91 23.10 14.62
CA ASP A 244 -3.52 23.07 14.14
C ASP A 244 -3.35 22.19 12.87
N GLY A 245 -3.28 22.86 11.73
CA GLY A 245 -3.04 22.26 10.40
C GLY A 245 -1.63 21.63 10.21
N ARG A 246 -0.93 21.23 11.29
CA ARG A 246 0.39 20.57 11.24
C ARG A 246 0.44 19.37 12.19
N GLY A 247 -0.29 18.31 11.83
CA GLY A 247 -0.15 17.02 12.49
C GLY A 247 1.18 16.34 12.14
N ARG A 248 2.17 16.43 13.01
CA ARG A 248 3.42 15.68 12.92
C ARG A 248 3.11 14.21 13.22
N HIS A 249 3.03 13.37 12.17
CA HIS A 249 2.87 11.93 12.33
C HIS A 249 4.11 11.34 12.99
N THR A 250 3.93 10.69 14.13
CA THR A 250 5.01 10.07 14.91
C THR A 250 5.40 8.68 14.42
N THR A 251 4.66 8.06 13.50
CA THR A 251 4.98 6.74 12.97
C THR A 251 5.86 6.89 11.72
N THR A 252 7.17 6.81 11.89
CA THR A 252 8.16 6.85 10.80
C THR A 252 8.50 5.47 10.24
N HIS A 253 7.95 4.39 10.81
CA HIS A 253 8.27 3.01 10.43
C HIS A 253 7.09 2.36 9.72
N ARG A 254 7.40 1.59 8.68
CA ARG A 254 6.47 0.71 7.98
C ARG A 254 6.56 -0.64 8.64
N GLU A 255 5.43 -1.22 9.03
CA GLU A 255 5.41 -2.46 9.77
C GLU A 255 4.22 -3.33 9.37
N LEU A 256 4.47 -4.63 9.26
CA LEU A 256 3.46 -5.67 9.07
C LEU A 256 3.30 -6.43 10.38
N PHE A 257 2.09 -6.48 10.91
CA PHE A 257 1.81 -7.19 12.16
C PHE A 257 0.55 -8.05 12.05
N ARG A 258 0.43 -9.02 12.95
CA ARG A 258 -0.69 -9.96 12.98
C ARG A 258 -1.83 -9.44 13.83
N LEU A 259 -3.04 -9.51 13.29
CA LEU A 259 -4.28 -9.29 14.03
C LEU A 259 -4.67 -10.57 14.82
N PRO A 260 -5.49 -10.46 15.87
CA PRO A 260 -5.93 -11.61 16.69
C PRO A 260 -6.54 -12.76 15.87
N GLY A 261 -7.28 -12.45 14.78
CA GLY A 261 -7.86 -13.44 13.87
C GLY A 261 -6.88 -14.07 12.88
N GLY A 262 -5.58 -13.66 12.92
CA GLY A 262 -4.53 -14.18 12.02
C GLY A 262 -4.45 -13.47 10.68
N ALA A 263 -5.29 -12.49 10.37
CA ALA A 263 -5.06 -11.56 9.27
C ALA A 263 -3.84 -10.69 9.57
N LEU A 264 -3.21 -10.18 8.51
CA LEU A 264 -2.04 -9.33 8.59
C LEU A 264 -2.43 -7.88 8.29
N MET A 265 -1.98 -6.96 9.12
CA MET A 265 -2.17 -5.52 8.91
C MET A 265 -0.85 -4.87 8.56
N LEU A 266 -0.85 -4.15 7.45
CA LEU A 266 0.29 -3.36 7.02
C LEU A 266 0.05 -1.89 7.35
N ASP A 267 0.82 -1.38 8.33
CA ASP A 267 0.84 0.06 8.64
C ASP A 267 1.93 0.74 7.83
N THR A 268 1.51 1.57 6.90
CA THR A 268 2.42 2.34 6.05
C THR A 268 2.13 3.83 6.16
N PRO A 269 2.86 4.54 7.02
CA PRO A 269 2.96 5.99 6.87
C PRO A 269 3.57 6.28 5.49
N GLY A 270 2.82 6.98 4.64
CA GLY A 270 3.26 7.29 3.27
C GLY A 270 2.47 6.61 2.16
N VAL A 271 1.57 5.66 2.44
CA VAL A 271 0.54 5.21 1.46
C VAL A 271 -0.37 6.39 1.04
N ARG A 272 -0.44 7.44 1.86
CA ARG A 272 -1.13 8.71 1.51
C ARG A 272 -0.45 9.48 0.38
N GLU A 273 0.87 9.31 0.23
CA GLU A 273 1.72 9.98 -0.76
C GLU A 273 1.93 9.10 -2.00
N ILE A 274 1.26 7.94 -2.08
CA ILE A 274 1.26 7.12 -3.28
C ILE A 274 0.45 7.86 -4.33
N GLY A 275 1.15 8.38 -5.34
CA GLY A 275 0.55 8.84 -6.57
C GLY A 275 0.11 7.65 -7.42
N LEU A 276 -0.73 7.90 -8.40
CA LEU A 276 -0.92 6.97 -9.50
C LEU A 276 0.45 6.85 -10.20
N TRP A 277 1.00 5.65 -10.25
CA TRP A 277 2.26 5.38 -10.93
C TRP A 277 2.03 4.23 -11.92
N ASP A 278 2.20 4.52 -13.21
CA ASP A 278 1.89 3.58 -14.29
C ASP A 278 0.49 2.92 -14.14
N ALA A 279 -0.55 3.70 -13.80
CA ALA A 279 -1.87 3.21 -13.38
C ALA A 279 -2.90 3.14 -14.53
N ASP A 280 -2.48 2.84 -15.75
CA ASP A 280 -3.35 2.81 -16.92
C ASP A 280 -4.44 1.73 -16.80
N GLN A 281 -4.10 0.53 -16.33
CA GLN A 281 -5.05 -0.56 -16.16
C GLN A 281 -6.03 -0.26 -15.01
N GLY A 282 -5.53 0.20 -13.87
CA GLY A 282 -6.36 0.56 -12.72
C GLY A 282 -7.32 1.71 -13.03
N LEU A 283 -6.91 2.66 -13.88
CA LEU A 283 -7.78 3.71 -14.40
C LEU A 283 -8.86 3.12 -15.31
N ALA A 284 -8.49 2.26 -16.26
CA ALA A 284 -9.41 1.60 -17.17
C ALA A 284 -10.46 0.78 -16.41
N ASP A 285 -10.04 -0.02 -15.44
CA ASP A 285 -10.94 -0.85 -14.62
C ASP A 285 -11.87 -0.02 -13.73
N THR A 286 -11.44 1.18 -13.33
CA THR A 286 -12.24 2.07 -12.48
C THR A 286 -13.30 2.83 -13.28
N PHE A 287 -13.02 3.16 -14.54
CA PHE A 287 -13.89 3.96 -15.41
C PHE A 287 -14.35 3.20 -16.64
N THR A 288 -14.60 1.89 -16.50
CA THR A 288 -15.01 0.98 -17.58
C THR A 288 -16.19 1.53 -18.39
N GLU A 289 -17.19 2.14 -17.72
CA GLU A 289 -18.37 2.71 -18.37
C GLU A 289 -18.03 3.87 -19.30
N ILE A 290 -17.00 4.67 -18.98
CA ILE A 290 -16.54 5.75 -19.86
C ILE A 290 -15.85 5.17 -21.10
N LEU A 291 -15.04 4.12 -20.92
CA LEU A 291 -14.35 3.44 -22.03
C LEU A 291 -15.35 2.74 -22.95
N GLU A 292 -16.34 2.03 -22.40
CA GLU A 292 -17.43 1.41 -23.18
C GLU A 292 -18.25 2.43 -24.01
N LEU A 293 -18.44 3.63 -23.47
CA LEU A 293 -19.04 4.74 -24.19
C LEU A 293 -18.10 5.32 -25.24
N ALA A 294 -16.81 5.43 -24.93
CA ALA A 294 -15.79 5.95 -25.83
C ALA A 294 -15.65 5.12 -27.11
N ASP A 295 -15.79 3.79 -27.01
CA ASP A 295 -15.80 2.87 -28.16
C ASP A 295 -16.94 3.14 -29.16
N ARG A 296 -18.01 3.82 -28.70
CA ARG A 296 -19.18 4.21 -29.52
C ARG A 296 -19.07 5.62 -30.09
N CYS A 297 -17.98 6.35 -29.80
CA CYS A 297 -17.75 7.67 -30.36
C CYS A 297 -17.54 7.60 -31.88
N ARG A 298 -17.97 8.66 -32.60
CA ARG A 298 -17.78 8.76 -34.04
C ARG A 298 -16.31 8.77 -34.46
N PHE A 299 -15.44 9.36 -33.64
CA PHE A 299 -14.01 9.49 -33.86
C PHE A 299 -13.23 8.62 -32.90
N ARG A 300 -12.20 7.90 -33.37
CA ARG A 300 -11.34 7.04 -32.53
C ARG A 300 -10.45 7.82 -31.56
N ASP A 301 -10.12 9.06 -31.90
CA ASP A 301 -9.30 10.00 -31.11
C ASP A 301 -10.16 11.04 -30.39
N CYS A 302 -11.42 10.70 -30.08
CA CYS A 302 -12.36 11.59 -29.43
C CYS A 302 -11.89 11.95 -28.01
N GLY A 303 -11.62 13.23 -27.78
CA GLY A 303 -11.24 13.76 -26.47
C GLY A 303 -12.43 14.02 -25.52
N HIS A 304 -13.67 13.67 -25.94
CA HIS A 304 -14.92 13.85 -25.20
C HIS A 304 -15.15 15.28 -24.69
N ARG A 305 -14.67 16.28 -25.44
CA ARG A 305 -14.83 17.72 -25.11
C ARG A 305 -16.04 18.32 -25.82
N HIS A 306 -15.94 18.44 -27.12
CA HIS A 306 -16.95 19.12 -27.96
C HIS A 306 -17.19 18.42 -29.30
N GLU A 307 -16.60 17.25 -29.49
CA GLU A 307 -16.63 16.54 -30.79
C GLU A 307 -18.06 16.11 -31.14
N PRO A 308 -18.47 16.33 -32.40
CA PRO A 308 -19.77 15.92 -32.87
C PRO A 308 -19.88 14.38 -32.91
N GLY A 309 -20.98 13.82 -32.40
CA GLY A 309 -21.16 12.38 -32.35
C GLY A 309 -20.39 11.69 -31.21
N CYS A 310 -19.97 12.45 -30.16
CA CYS A 310 -19.38 11.89 -28.96
C CYS A 310 -20.44 11.19 -28.10
N ALA A 311 -20.30 9.86 -27.91
CA ALA A 311 -21.25 9.06 -27.13
C ALA A 311 -21.15 9.36 -25.62
N VAL A 312 -19.96 9.64 -25.11
CA VAL A 312 -19.74 10.04 -23.70
C VAL A 312 -20.49 11.34 -23.39
N ARG A 313 -20.39 12.35 -24.25
CA ARG A 313 -21.15 13.61 -24.08
C ARG A 313 -22.65 13.44 -24.27
N ALA A 314 -23.07 12.48 -25.08
CA ALA A 314 -24.48 12.15 -25.22
C ALA A 314 -25.04 11.51 -23.93
N ALA A 315 -24.30 10.58 -23.32
CA ALA A 315 -24.67 9.98 -22.04
C ALA A 315 -24.77 11.01 -20.91
N ILE A 316 -23.84 11.98 -20.85
CA ILE A 316 -23.92 13.08 -19.86
C ILE A 316 -25.19 13.92 -20.07
N ARG A 317 -25.56 14.25 -21.31
CA ARG A 317 -26.80 15.01 -21.60
C ARG A 317 -28.07 14.23 -21.27
N ALA A 318 -28.02 12.89 -21.38
CA ALA A 318 -29.13 12.00 -21.02
C ALA A 318 -29.25 11.78 -19.49
N GLY A 319 -28.21 12.15 -18.71
CA GLY A 319 -28.15 11.89 -17.27
C GLY A 319 -27.66 10.49 -16.92
N ASP A 320 -27.17 9.72 -17.90
CA ASP A 320 -26.67 8.35 -17.69
C ASP A 320 -25.22 8.35 -17.13
N LEU A 321 -24.48 9.45 -17.31
CA LEU A 321 -23.12 9.64 -16.83
C LEU A 321 -22.97 11.01 -16.17
N ASP A 322 -22.39 11.07 -14.96
CA ASP A 322 -22.05 12.31 -14.28
C ASP A 322 -20.86 13.02 -14.97
N GLU A 323 -21.02 14.29 -15.32
CA GLU A 323 -19.97 15.10 -15.91
C GLU A 323 -18.72 15.18 -15.02
N ALA A 324 -18.90 15.26 -13.69
CA ALA A 324 -17.79 15.28 -12.75
C ALA A 324 -16.99 13.97 -12.76
N ARG A 325 -17.60 12.84 -13.13
CA ARG A 325 -16.93 11.56 -13.29
C ARG A 325 -16.04 11.55 -14.54
N LEU A 326 -16.51 12.12 -15.66
CA LEU A 326 -15.67 12.32 -16.85
C LEU A 326 -14.48 13.23 -16.55
N LEU A 327 -14.69 14.32 -15.79
CA LEU A 327 -13.61 15.22 -15.38
C LEU A 327 -12.58 14.53 -14.47
N SER A 328 -13.01 13.63 -13.59
CA SER A 328 -12.12 12.81 -12.76
C SER A 328 -11.27 11.89 -13.63
N PHE A 329 -11.89 11.14 -14.55
CA PHE A 329 -11.18 10.27 -15.49
C PHE A 329 -10.09 11.01 -16.26
N ARG A 330 -10.42 12.18 -16.82
CA ARG A 330 -9.46 13.00 -17.59
C ARG A 330 -8.31 13.51 -16.74
N ARG A 331 -8.58 14.03 -15.53
CA ARG A 331 -7.53 14.50 -14.62
C ARG A 331 -6.58 13.39 -14.22
N LEU A 332 -7.09 12.20 -13.92
CA LEU A 332 -6.25 11.06 -13.58
C LEU A 332 -5.43 10.59 -14.78
N GLY A 333 -6.00 10.61 -16.00
CA GLY A 333 -5.28 10.31 -17.24
C GLY A 333 -4.19 11.36 -17.56
N GLU A 334 -4.46 12.64 -17.36
CA GLU A 334 -3.47 13.72 -17.52
C GLU A 334 -2.32 13.56 -16.50
N GLU A 335 -2.62 13.22 -15.23
CA GLU A 335 -1.61 12.94 -14.20
C GLU A 335 -0.71 11.75 -14.57
N LEU A 336 -1.27 10.71 -15.19
CA LEU A 336 -0.49 9.57 -15.68
C LEU A 336 0.38 9.96 -16.87
N ALA A 337 -0.14 10.74 -17.82
CA ALA A 337 0.60 11.20 -18.98
C ALA A 337 1.78 12.14 -18.66
N GLU A 338 1.72 12.87 -17.54
CA GLU A 338 2.82 13.72 -17.07
C GLU A 338 3.97 12.93 -16.42
N GLN A 339 3.85 11.62 -16.28
CA GLN A 339 4.89 10.80 -15.68
C GLN A 339 6.04 10.54 -16.66
N PRO A 340 7.30 10.53 -16.18
CA PRO A 340 8.43 10.23 -17.05
C PRO A 340 8.32 8.80 -17.61
N SER A 341 8.61 8.63 -18.86
CA SER A 341 8.69 7.32 -19.52
C SER A 341 9.75 6.42 -18.87
N GLU A 342 9.66 5.11 -19.10
CA GLU A 342 10.65 4.16 -18.58
C GLU A 342 12.07 4.49 -19.09
N ALA A 343 12.20 4.98 -20.32
CA ALA A 343 13.48 5.39 -20.88
C ALA A 343 14.07 6.61 -20.16
N GLU A 344 13.26 7.62 -19.85
CA GLU A 344 13.67 8.80 -19.08
C GLU A 344 14.04 8.42 -17.65
N ARG A 345 13.32 7.49 -17.05
CA ARG A 345 13.63 6.95 -15.71
C ARG A 345 14.98 6.24 -15.71
N ARG A 346 15.26 5.37 -16.69
CA ARG A 346 16.55 4.68 -16.85
C ARG A 346 17.70 5.65 -17.04
N GLU A 347 17.50 6.71 -17.83
CA GLU A 347 18.52 7.75 -18.04
C GLU A 347 18.79 8.55 -16.76
N ALA A 348 17.75 8.99 -16.06
CA ALA A 348 17.88 9.70 -14.78
C ALA A 348 18.62 8.85 -13.72
N LYS A 349 18.34 7.54 -13.68
CA LYS A 349 19.06 6.60 -12.81
C LYS A 349 20.54 6.55 -13.15
N ARG A 350 20.88 6.42 -14.42
CA ARG A 350 22.26 6.38 -14.90
C ARG A 350 23.03 7.64 -14.52
N GLN A 351 22.40 8.81 -14.71
CA GLN A 351 22.99 10.11 -14.35
C GLN A 351 23.18 10.24 -12.83
N PHE A 352 22.23 9.79 -12.03
CA PHE A 352 22.31 9.81 -10.57
C PHE A 352 23.48 8.95 -10.06
N PHE A 353 23.62 7.71 -10.52
CA PHE A 353 24.76 6.86 -10.12
C PHE A 353 26.08 7.43 -10.56
N LYS A 354 26.17 8.00 -11.77
CA LYS A 354 27.36 8.69 -12.24
C LYS A 354 27.73 9.88 -11.35
N SER A 355 26.76 10.63 -10.84
CA SER A 355 26.98 11.75 -9.93
C SER A 355 27.53 11.27 -8.56
N ILE A 356 27.03 10.13 -8.05
CA ILE A 356 27.52 9.51 -6.81
C ILE A 356 28.98 9.04 -6.98
N GLU A 357 29.31 8.39 -8.10
CA GLU A 357 30.67 7.94 -8.39
C GLU A 357 31.65 9.13 -8.44
N VAL A 358 31.24 10.20 -9.14
CA VAL A 358 32.05 11.44 -9.21
C VAL A 358 32.23 12.04 -7.82
N ALA A 359 31.18 12.09 -7.00
CA ALA A 359 31.28 12.60 -5.62
C ALA A 359 32.15 11.71 -4.72
N ALA A 360 32.06 10.38 -4.88
CA ALA A 360 32.91 9.42 -4.16
C ALA A 360 34.38 9.57 -4.53
N HIS A 361 34.72 9.69 -5.83
CA HIS A 361 36.09 9.94 -6.31
C HIS A 361 36.64 11.29 -5.83
N ALA A 362 35.80 12.34 -5.81
CA ALA A 362 36.20 13.64 -5.29
C ALA A 362 36.52 13.61 -3.78
N ARG A 363 35.76 12.82 -3.01
CA ARG A 363 36.00 12.59 -1.57
C ARG A 363 37.27 11.77 -1.35
N ALA A 364 37.53 10.75 -2.15
CA ALA A 364 38.75 9.95 -2.08
C ALA A 364 40.01 10.80 -2.36
N LYS A 365 39.97 11.61 -3.44
CA LYS A 365 41.05 12.53 -3.76
C LYS A 365 41.37 13.57 -2.66
N ARG A 366 40.31 14.08 -1.98
CA ARG A 366 40.51 15.00 -0.84
C ARG A 366 41.09 14.31 0.39
N LYS A 367 40.89 13.02 0.59
CA LYS A 367 41.55 12.24 1.66
C LYS A 367 43.03 12.02 1.36
N ASP A 368 43.38 11.70 0.11
CA ASP A 368 44.76 11.47 -0.29
C ASP A 368 45.61 12.76 -0.28
N SER A 369 45.03 13.91 -0.65
CA SER A 369 45.75 15.20 -0.58
C SER A 369 45.95 15.73 0.84
N GLY A 370 45.17 15.31 1.81
CA GLY A 370 45.31 15.69 3.24
C GLY A 370 46.36 14.89 4.01
N TRP A 371 47.01 13.89 3.39
CA TRP A 371 48.11 13.11 3.99
C TRP A 371 49.51 13.53 3.53
N GLN A 372 49.62 14.45 2.56
CA GLN A 372 50.89 14.97 2.07
C GLN A 372 51.36 16.24 2.77
N ASP A 373 50.55 16.84 3.66
CA ASP A 373 50.87 18.07 4.41
C ASP A 373 51.00 17.85 5.93
N ARG A 374 51.45 16.67 6.37
CA ARG A 374 51.86 16.44 7.78
C ARG A 374 53.18 15.72 7.89
#